data_c68eda78bcfef4dc5e45c44aab866491
#
_entry.id   c68eda78bcfef4dc5e45c44aab866491
#
_cell.length_a   1.000
_cell.length_b   1.000
_cell.length_c   1.000
_cell.angle_alpha   90.00
_cell.angle_beta   90.00
_cell.angle_gamma   90.00
#
_symmetry.space_group_name_H-M   'P 1'
#
loop_
_entity.id
_entity.type
_entity.pdbx_description
1 polymer ?
#
loop_
_entity_poly.entity_id
_entity_poly.type
_entity_poly.pdbx_seq_one_letter_code
_entity_poly.pdbx_strand_id
1 'polypeptide(L)'
;MSESVQPPKRNMLRSSLITGSMTMMSRVTGLARDQLQAYFLGAGADADAFNAAFRIPNFFRRLFSEGAFSQAFIPVLSEYRSKGSKEALKHLIDRVAGCLGLVLLLVTVLGVVGAPVLGAVFGSGFMNDTAKFDHYTSLIRIMFPYMMLISLSGFMGAILNSYDRFAISAFTPVLLNLSLIHI
;
A
#
# COMPACT_ATOMS: atom_id res chain seq x y z
N MET A 1 -36.15 -21.36 27.83
CA MET A 1 -35.56 -22.02 26.65
C MET A 1 -35.04 -20.91 25.76
N SER A 2 -33.73 -20.61 25.86
CA SER A 2 -33.07 -19.61 25.04
C SER A 2 -32.53 -20.31 23.77
N GLU A 3 -33.20 -20.07 22.65
CA GLU A 3 -32.74 -20.50 21.35
C GLU A 3 -31.41 -19.80 21.04
N SER A 4 -30.32 -20.56 21.04
CA SER A 4 -29.01 -20.10 20.58
C SER A 4 -29.10 -19.91 19.06
N VAL A 5 -29.27 -18.63 18.63
CA VAL A 5 -29.15 -18.26 17.24
C VAL A 5 -27.70 -18.55 16.80
N GLN A 6 -27.50 -19.70 16.18
CA GLN A 6 -26.22 -20.00 15.56
C GLN A 6 -25.99 -19.02 14.41
N PRO A 7 -24.83 -18.34 14.38
CA PRO A 7 -24.49 -17.50 13.25
C PRO A 7 -24.45 -18.34 11.96
N PRO A 8 -24.90 -17.80 10.80
CA PRO A 8 -24.97 -18.55 9.55
C PRO A 8 -23.58 -19.11 9.22
N LYS A 9 -23.52 -20.42 8.95
CA LYS A 9 -22.29 -21.11 8.51
C LYS A 9 -21.79 -20.40 7.25
N ARG A 10 -20.85 -19.53 7.44
CA ARG A 10 -20.18 -18.78 6.37
C ARG A 10 -19.49 -19.84 5.49
N ASN A 11 -19.73 -19.78 4.20
CA ASN A 11 -19.00 -20.61 3.22
C ASN A 11 -17.54 -20.15 3.16
N MET A 12 -16.75 -20.50 4.17
CA MET A 12 -15.33 -20.17 4.31
C MET A 12 -14.55 -20.60 3.06
N LEU A 13 -14.90 -21.75 2.48
CA LEU A 13 -14.31 -22.23 1.23
C LEU A 13 -14.53 -21.26 0.07
N ARG A 14 -15.76 -20.75 -0.10
CA ARG A 14 -16.06 -19.78 -1.17
C ARG A 14 -15.29 -18.47 -0.98
N SER A 15 -15.20 -17.97 0.24
CA SER A 15 -14.45 -16.75 0.55
C SER A 15 -12.96 -16.94 0.30
N SER A 16 -12.40 -18.08 0.74
CA SER A 16 -10.99 -18.43 0.52
C SER A 16 -10.66 -18.63 -0.96
N LEU A 17 -11.54 -19.24 -1.74
CA LEU A 17 -11.38 -19.42 -3.18
C LEU A 17 -11.38 -18.06 -3.91
N ILE A 18 -12.31 -17.15 -3.57
CA ILE A 18 -12.37 -15.83 -4.18
C ILE A 18 -11.10 -15.04 -3.84
N THR A 19 -10.69 -15.01 -2.57
CA THR A 19 -9.48 -14.29 -2.17
C THR A 19 -8.23 -14.92 -2.79
N GLY A 20 -8.15 -16.24 -2.84
CA GLY A 20 -7.06 -16.98 -3.46
C GLY A 20 -6.93 -16.70 -4.96
N SER A 21 -8.06 -16.71 -5.69
CA SER A 21 -8.06 -16.40 -7.14
C SER A 21 -7.67 -14.95 -7.42
N MET A 22 -8.13 -13.98 -6.62
CA MET A 22 -7.73 -12.58 -6.75
C MET A 22 -6.25 -12.37 -6.43
N THR A 23 -5.73 -13.06 -5.41
CA THR A 23 -4.31 -13.03 -5.08
C THR A 23 -3.46 -13.63 -6.20
N MET A 24 -3.91 -14.73 -6.80
CA MET A 24 -3.22 -15.36 -7.94
C MET A 24 -3.20 -14.41 -9.15
N MET A 25 -4.33 -13.79 -9.47
CA MET A 25 -4.42 -12.76 -10.52
C MET A 25 -3.44 -11.61 -10.27
N SER A 26 -3.37 -11.12 -9.02
CA SER A 26 -2.44 -10.06 -8.64
C SER A 26 -0.96 -10.49 -8.82
N ARG A 27 -0.63 -11.72 -8.50
CA ARG A 27 0.74 -12.26 -8.70
C ARG A 27 1.09 -12.41 -10.17
N VAL A 28 0.16 -12.90 -10.99
CA VAL A 28 0.35 -13.03 -12.44
C VAL A 28 0.52 -11.65 -13.11
N THR A 29 -0.34 -10.69 -12.78
CA THR A 29 -0.22 -9.32 -13.30
C THR A 29 1.03 -8.61 -12.78
N GLY A 30 1.46 -8.90 -11.54
CA GLY A 30 2.73 -8.41 -10.98
C GLY A 30 3.93 -8.96 -11.73
N LEU A 31 3.93 -10.26 -12.03
CA LEU A 31 4.99 -10.89 -12.83
C LEU A 31 5.05 -10.30 -14.25
N ALA A 32 3.88 -10.12 -14.90
CA ALA A 32 3.81 -9.50 -16.23
C ALA A 32 4.37 -8.06 -16.20
N ARG A 33 4.02 -7.26 -15.17
CA ARG A 33 4.60 -5.93 -14.98
C ARG A 33 6.11 -5.99 -14.85
N ASP A 34 6.63 -6.87 -13.99
CA ASP A 34 8.08 -6.97 -13.75
C ASP A 34 8.83 -7.38 -15.00
N GLN A 35 8.27 -8.29 -15.82
CA GLN A 35 8.84 -8.69 -17.10
C GLN A 35 8.83 -7.54 -18.12
N LEU A 36 7.74 -6.78 -18.20
CA LEU A 36 7.66 -5.62 -19.08
C LEU A 36 8.62 -4.51 -18.64
N GLN A 37 8.71 -4.23 -17.34
CA GLN A 37 9.69 -3.28 -16.81
C GLN A 37 11.12 -3.71 -17.16
N ALA A 38 11.45 -4.99 -16.97
CA ALA A 38 12.78 -5.52 -17.32
C ALA A 38 13.06 -5.43 -18.83
N TYR A 39 12.03 -5.62 -19.66
CA TYR A 39 12.15 -5.52 -21.10
C TYR A 39 12.38 -4.08 -21.59
N PHE A 40 11.60 -3.11 -21.06
CA PHE A 40 11.66 -1.72 -21.49
C PHE A 40 12.77 -0.89 -20.83
N LEU A 41 13.00 -1.07 -19.52
CA LEU A 41 14.07 -0.38 -18.80
C LEU A 41 15.45 -1.05 -18.99
N GLY A 42 15.47 -2.34 -19.32
CA GLY A 42 16.71 -3.10 -19.46
C GLY A 42 17.47 -3.23 -18.13
N ALA A 43 18.74 -3.68 -18.21
CA ALA A 43 19.68 -3.74 -17.11
C ALA A 43 20.62 -2.53 -17.20
N GLY A 44 20.14 -1.33 -16.91
CA GLY A 44 20.88 -0.08 -17.04
C GLY A 44 20.82 0.80 -15.80
N ALA A 45 21.54 1.91 -15.84
CA ALA A 45 21.60 2.88 -14.74
C ALA A 45 20.21 3.44 -14.34
N ASP A 46 19.29 3.54 -15.30
CA ASP A 46 17.93 4.02 -15.06
C ASP A 46 17.10 3.00 -14.25
N ALA A 47 17.25 1.70 -14.56
CA ALA A 47 16.63 0.61 -13.80
C ALA A 47 17.17 0.58 -12.35
N ASP A 48 18.47 0.75 -12.20
CA ASP A 48 19.12 0.80 -10.87
C ASP A 48 18.65 2.02 -10.07
N ALA A 49 18.57 3.20 -10.69
CA ALA A 49 18.07 4.41 -10.08
C ALA A 49 16.60 4.26 -9.66
N PHE A 50 15.75 3.70 -10.52
CA PHE A 50 14.36 3.43 -10.23
C PHE A 50 14.20 2.45 -9.05
N ASN A 51 14.89 1.32 -9.09
CA ASN A 51 14.83 0.32 -8.03
C ASN A 51 15.34 0.85 -6.68
N ALA A 52 16.41 1.64 -6.71
CA ALA A 52 16.95 2.29 -5.51
C ALA A 52 15.98 3.34 -4.95
N ALA A 53 15.40 4.20 -5.80
CA ALA A 53 14.43 5.19 -5.41
C ALA A 53 13.14 4.56 -4.85
N PHE A 54 12.69 3.44 -5.42
CA PHE A 54 11.48 2.73 -4.99
C PHE A 54 11.62 2.07 -3.62
N ARG A 55 12.83 1.73 -3.18
CA ARG A 55 13.05 1.08 -1.86
C ARG A 55 12.56 1.93 -0.70
N ILE A 56 12.77 3.24 -0.75
CA ILE A 56 12.43 4.16 0.35
C ILE A 56 10.92 4.24 0.54
N PRO A 57 10.11 4.64 -0.47
CA PRO A 57 8.66 4.67 -0.34
C PRO A 57 8.06 3.30 -0.05
N ASN A 58 8.62 2.23 -0.61
CA ASN A 58 8.14 0.87 -0.36
C ASN A 58 8.35 0.41 1.09
N PHE A 59 9.45 0.83 1.73
CA PHE A 59 9.66 0.61 3.16
C PHE A 59 8.55 1.30 3.99
N PHE A 60 8.28 2.57 3.73
CA PHE A 60 7.20 3.30 4.42
C PHE A 60 5.82 2.71 4.13
N ARG A 61 5.57 2.29 2.88
CA ARG A 61 4.35 1.58 2.52
C ARG A 61 4.14 0.33 3.39
N ARG A 62 5.16 -0.50 3.56
CA ARG A 62 5.08 -1.70 4.41
C ARG A 62 4.79 -1.33 5.86
N LEU A 63 5.40 -0.27 6.37
CA LEU A 63 5.19 0.19 7.74
C LEU A 63 3.73 0.64 7.96
N PHE A 64 3.19 1.46 7.07
CA PHE A 64 1.86 2.07 7.23
C PHE A 64 0.71 1.19 6.72
N SER A 65 0.91 0.39 5.67
CA SER A 65 -0.16 -0.38 5.03
C SER A 65 -0.25 -1.82 5.52
N GLU A 66 0.88 -2.50 5.67
CA GLU A 66 0.94 -3.95 5.94
C GLU A 66 1.41 -4.29 7.37
N GLY A 67 2.10 -3.36 8.03
CA GLY A 67 2.81 -3.60 9.27
C GLY A 67 2.04 -3.25 10.54
N ALA A 68 2.71 -2.56 11.44
CA ALA A 68 2.24 -2.23 12.79
C ALA A 68 0.89 -1.52 12.82
N PHE A 69 0.61 -0.65 11.83
CA PHE A 69 -0.65 0.08 11.77
C PHE A 69 -1.85 -0.88 11.58
N SER A 70 -1.81 -1.77 10.59
CA SER A 70 -2.91 -2.72 10.34
C SER A 70 -3.10 -3.68 11.52
N GLN A 71 -2.02 -4.13 12.15
CA GLN A 71 -2.09 -5.01 13.32
C GLN A 71 -2.71 -4.32 14.53
N ALA A 72 -2.46 -3.03 14.73
CA ALA A 72 -3.06 -2.26 15.82
C ALA A 72 -4.51 -1.83 15.52
N PHE A 73 -4.80 -1.46 14.28
CA PHE A 73 -6.09 -0.90 13.89
C PHE A 73 -7.21 -1.94 13.76
N ILE A 74 -6.92 -3.12 13.17
CA ILE A 74 -7.95 -4.15 12.92
C ILE A 74 -8.63 -4.65 14.19
N PRO A 75 -7.94 -4.96 15.30
CA PRO A 75 -8.59 -5.38 16.55
C PRO A 75 -9.50 -4.29 17.11
N VAL A 76 -9.03 -3.04 17.13
CA VAL A 76 -9.82 -1.90 17.62
C VAL A 76 -11.07 -1.69 16.76
N LEU A 77 -10.92 -1.73 15.44
CA LEU A 77 -12.04 -1.61 14.51
C LEU A 77 -13.07 -2.73 14.73
N SER A 78 -12.62 -3.96 14.94
CA SER A 78 -13.47 -5.12 15.19
C SER A 78 -14.23 -4.99 16.52
N GLU A 79 -13.58 -4.46 17.56
CA GLU A 79 -14.22 -4.20 18.85
C GLU A 79 -15.33 -3.14 18.72
N TYR A 80 -15.04 -2.00 18.08
CA TYR A 80 -16.04 -0.95 17.85
C TYR A 80 -17.20 -1.44 16.98
N ARG A 81 -16.92 -2.32 16.02
CA ARG A 81 -17.96 -2.95 15.17
C ARG A 81 -18.87 -3.88 15.97
N SER A 82 -18.34 -4.61 16.95
CA SER A 82 -19.09 -5.59 17.73
C SER A 82 -19.86 -5.00 18.91
N LYS A 83 -19.31 -3.96 19.55
CA LYS A 83 -19.82 -3.39 20.80
C LYS A 83 -20.30 -1.95 20.67
N GLY A 84 -19.88 -1.22 19.61
CA GLY A 84 -20.15 0.19 19.45
C GLY A 84 -21.39 0.51 18.60
N SER A 85 -21.83 1.75 18.67
CA SER A 85 -22.84 2.27 17.74
C SER A 85 -22.22 2.54 16.37
N LYS A 86 -23.05 2.66 15.32
CA LYS A 86 -22.58 3.01 13.97
C LYS A 86 -21.90 4.39 13.96
N GLU A 87 -22.38 5.30 14.78
CA GLU A 87 -21.81 6.64 14.94
C GLU A 87 -20.42 6.59 15.56
N ALA A 88 -20.24 5.81 16.62
CA ALA A 88 -18.94 5.63 17.27
C ALA A 88 -17.91 5.00 16.32
N LEU A 89 -18.34 4.00 15.56
CA LEU A 89 -17.51 3.36 14.55
C LEU A 89 -17.10 4.33 13.44
N LYS A 90 -18.05 5.14 12.94
CA LYS A 90 -17.76 6.17 11.94
C LYS A 90 -16.77 7.20 12.49
N HIS A 91 -16.98 7.69 13.70
CA HIS A 91 -16.06 8.64 14.35
C HIS A 91 -14.64 8.08 14.51
N LEU A 92 -14.50 6.80 14.85
CA LEU A 92 -13.21 6.13 14.90
C LEU A 92 -12.52 6.15 13.54
N ILE A 93 -13.24 5.70 12.49
CA ILE A 93 -12.69 5.65 11.12
C ILE A 93 -12.28 7.04 10.64
N ASP A 94 -13.15 8.05 10.83
CA ASP A 94 -12.88 9.43 10.39
C ASP A 94 -11.65 10.02 11.11
N ARG A 95 -11.52 9.81 12.41
CA ARG A 95 -10.36 10.28 13.18
C ARG A 95 -9.07 9.59 12.76
N VAL A 96 -9.10 8.27 12.60
CA VAL A 96 -7.93 7.50 12.19
C VAL A 96 -7.54 7.85 10.76
N ALA A 97 -8.51 7.98 9.84
CA ALA A 97 -8.26 8.43 8.47
C ALA A 97 -7.64 9.83 8.41
N GLY A 98 -8.17 10.77 9.19
CA GLY A 98 -7.64 12.13 9.26
C GLY A 98 -6.22 12.17 9.83
N CYS A 99 -5.96 11.47 10.93
CA CYS A 99 -4.64 11.41 11.55
C CYS A 99 -3.62 10.72 10.61
N LEU A 100 -3.98 9.57 10.05
CA LEU A 100 -3.13 8.86 9.11
C LEU A 100 -2.85 9.69 7.85
N GLY A 101 -3.90 10.31 7.28
CA GLY A 101 -3.79 11.19 6.12
C GLY A 101 -2.85 12.37 6.39
N LEU A 102 -2.97 13.01 7.55
CA LEU A 102 -2.09 14.11 7.96
C LEU A 102 -0.62 13.64 8.09
N VAL A 103 -0.38 12.54 8.78
CA VAL A 103 0.96 11.97 8.95
C VAL A 103 1.57 11.60 7.60
N LEU A 104 0.81 10.93 6.73
CA LEU A 104 1.27 10.57 5.40
C LEU A 104 1.55 11.80 4.53
N LEU A 105 0.73 12.85 4.64
CA LEU A 105 0.95 14.12 3.93
C LEU A 105 2.24 14.77 4.40
N LEU A 106 2.46 14.87 5.72
CA LEU A 106 3.69 15.43 6.29
C LEU A 106 4.93 14.64 5.84
N VAL A 107 4.88 13.31 5.92
CA VAL A 107 5.98 12.44 5.46
C VAL A 107 6.22 12.62 3.96
N THR A 108 5.16 12.76 3.17
CA THR A 108 5.27 12.99 1.73
C THR A 108 5.94 14.33 1.43
N VAL A 109 5.48 15.41 2.07
CA VAL A 109 6.08 16.75 1.89
C VAL A 109 7.55 16.75 2.31
N LEU A 110 7.85 16.18 3.47
CA LEU A 110 9.24 16.07 3.97
C LEU A 110 10.11 15.22 3.02
N GLY A 111 9.56 14.13 2.48
CA GLY A 111 10.26 13.27 1.53
C GLY A 111 10.51 13.94 0.18
N VAL A 112 9.55 14.70 -0.34
CA VAL A 112 9.70 15.46 -1.60
C VAL A 112 10.72 16.59 -1.45
N VAL A 113 10.63 17.36 -0.36
CA VAL A 113 11.57 18.46 -0.07
C VAL A 113 12.95 17.90 0.29
N GLY A 114 12.99 16.87 1.11
CA GLY A 114 14.22 16.21 1.56
C GLY A 114 14.81 15.20 0.58
N ALA A 115 14.25 15.06 -0.63
CA ALA A 115 14.72 14.09 -1.62
C ALA A 115 16.23 14.15 -1.92
N PRO A 116 16.89 15.31 -2.02
CA PRO A 116 18.34 15.36 -2.19
C PRO A 116 19.12 14.75 -1.02
N VAL A 117 18.65 15.01 0.20
CA VAL A 117 19.27 14.43 1.42
C VAL A 117 19.08 12.93 1.47
N LEU A 118 17.86 12.46 1.19
CA LEU A 118 17.56 11.03 1.08
C LEU A 118 18.39 10.39 -0.03
N GLY A 119 18.52 11.07 -1.17
CA GLY A 119 19.36 10.65 -2.28
C GLY A 119 20.82 10.49 -1.89
N ALA A 120 21.37 11.42 -1.14
CA ALA A 120 22.75 11.35 -0.66
C ALA A 120 22.97 10.19 0.34
N VAL A 121 22.01 9.96 1.24
CA VAL A 121 22.11 8.91 2.27
C VAL A 121 21.95 7.51 1.68
N PHE A 122 20.93 7.30 0.81
CA PHE A 122 20.57 5.98 0.29
C PHE A 122 21.12 5.67 -1.09
N GLY A 123 21.61 6.68 -1.81
CA GLY A 123 22.11 6.59 -3.17
C GLY A 123 23.53 7.14 -3.32
N SER A 124 24.40 6.90 -2.35
CA SER A 124 25.79 7.40 -2.38
C SER A 124 26.56 7.00 -3.65
N GLY A 125 26.23 5.86 -4.26
CA GLY A 125 26.82 5.42 -5.53
C GLY A 125 26.46 6.28 -6.74
N PHE A 126 25.39 7.09 -6.67
CA PHE A 126 24.98 8.00 -7.74
C PHE A 126 25.61 9.39 -7.60
N MET A 127 26.24 9.72 -6.46
CA MET A 127 26.80 11.05 -6.18
C MET A 127 28.00 11.42 -7.08
N ASN A 128 28.66 10.42 -7.65
CA ASN A 128 29.83 10.65 -8.52
C ASN A 128 29.46 11.19 -9.92
N ASP A 129 28.18 11.18 -10.27
CA ASP A 129 27.64 11.66 -11.54
C ASP A 129 26.42 12.53 -11.26
N THR A 130 26.56 13.84 -11.45
CA THR A 130 25.54 14.83 -11.15
C THR A 130 24.24 14.55 -11.90
N ALA A 131 24.30 14.13 -13.17
CA ALA A 131 23.11 13.86 -13.96
C ALA A 131 22.35 12.64 -13.42
N LYS A 132 23.06 11.58 -13.04
CA LYS A 132 22.45 10.39 -12.44
C LYS A 132 21.86 10.70 -11.06
N PHE A 133 22.52 11.50 -10.26
CA PHE A 133 22.03 11.91 -8.95
C PHE A 133 20.76 12.76 -9.05
N ASP A 134 20.70 13.71 -10.00
CA ASP A 134 19.52 14.52 -10.25
C ASP A 134 18.33 13.67 -10.74
N HIS A 135 18.59 12.71 -11.63
CA HIS A 135 17.58 11.76 -12.09
C HIS A 135 17.05 10.91 -10.92
N TYR A 136 17.95 10.34 -10.11
CA TYR A 136 17.59 9.56 -8.93
C TYR A 136 16.77 10.36 -7.92
N THR A 137 17.18 11.60 -7.64
CA THR A 137 16.46 12.50 -6.73
C THR A 137 15.07 12.85 -7.27
N SER A 138 14.94 13.05 -8.57
CA SER A 138 13.64 13.31 -9.22
C SER A 138 12.70 12.10 -9.10
N LEU A 139 13.23 10.90 -9.26
CA LEU A 139 12.45 9.66 -9.02
C LEU A 139 11.95 9.56 -7.58
N ILE A 140 12.79 9.89 -6.58
CA ILE A 140 12.39 9.93 -5.18
C ILE A 140 11.21 10.90 -5.00
N ARG A 141 11.28 12.11 -5.55
CA ARG A 141 10.21 13.12 -5.46
C ARG A 141 8.87 12.62 -6.02
N ILE A 142 8.90 11.91 -7.14
CA ILE A 142 7.70 11.35 -7.78
C ILE A 142 7.13 10.18 -6.96
N MET A 143 8.00 9.40 -6.32
CA MET A 143 7.57 8.20 -5.61
C MET A 143 7.00 8.46 -4.21
N PHE A 144 7.30 9.60 -3.57
CA PHE A 144 6.72 9.90 -2.26
C PHE A 144 5.20 10.12 -2.29
N PRO A 145 4.60 10.89 -3.23
CA PRO A 145 3.14 10.95 -3.41
C PRO A 145 2.50 9.58 -3.66
N TYR A 146 3.16 8.72 -4.46
CA TYR A 146 2.71 7.33 -4.65
C TYR A 146 2.61 6.57 -3.32
N MET A 147 3.61 6.71 -2.43
CA MET A 147 3.59 6.09 -1.11
C MET A 147 2.35 6.49 -0.30
N MET A 148 1.99 7.77 -0.30
CA MET A 148 0.80 8.26 0.38
C MET A 148 -0.47 7.57 -0.15
N LEU A 149 -0.63 7.53 -1.48
CA LEU A 149 -1.81 6.94 -2.12
C LEU A 149 -1.93 5.44 -1.85
N ILE A 150 -0.83 4.69 -1.94
CA ILE A 150 -0.85 3.24 -1.70
C ILE A 150 -1.10 2.91 -0.23
N SER A 151 -0.59 3.73 0.70
CA SER A 151 -0.83 3.56 2.14
C SER A 151 -2.29 3.84 2.51
N LEU A 152 -2.90 4.87 1.94
CA LEU A 152 -4.35 5.13 2.09
C LEU A 152 -5.20 4.00 1.48
N SER A 153 -4.79 3.47 0.33
CA SER A 153 -5.46 2.30 -0.28
C SER A 153 -5.39 1.07 0.62
N GLY A 154 -4.25 0.84 1.28
CA GLY A 154 -4.08 -0.23 2.28
C GLY A 154 -4.99 -0.04 3.50
N PHE A 155 -5.11 1.19 4.00
CA PHE A 155 -6.03 1.54 5.08
C PHE A 155 -7.50 1.26 4.70
N MET A 156 -7.93 1.70 3.52
CA MET A 156 -9.27 1.39 3.00
C MET A 156 -9.48 -0.13 2.85
N GLY A 157 -8.45 -0.85 2.40
CA GLY A 157 -8.45 -2.30 2.33
C GLY A 157 -8.64 -2.98 3.69
N ALA A 158 -8.00 -2.47 4.74
CA ALA A 158 -8.18 -2.96 6.11
C ALA A 158 -9.63 -2.78 6.60
N ILE A 159 -10.24 -1.62 6.32
CA ILE A 159 -11.65 -1.36 6.61
C ILE A 159 -12.55 -2.35 5.85
N LEU A 160 -12.37 -2.48 4.53
CA LEU A 160 -13.16 -3.41 3.70
C LEU A 160 -13.06 -4.85 4.19
N ASN A 161 -11.86 -5.29 4.58
CA ASN A 161 -11.64 -6.62 5.14
C ASN A 161 -12.37 -6.82 6.46
N SER A 162 -12.45 -5.79 7.30
CA SER A 162 -13.23 -5.86 8.55
C SER A 162 -14.73 -6.00 8.30
N TYR A 163 -15.24 -5.52 7.16
CA TYR A 163 -16.62 -5.68 6.70
C TYR A 163 -16.83 -6.94 5.84
N ASP A 164 -15.86 -7.83 5.82
CA ASP A 164 -15.92 -9.07 5.05
C ASP A 164 -15.95 -8.89 3.52
N ARG A 165 -15.53 -7.72 3.04
CA ARG A 165 -15.42 -7.37 1.62
C ARG A 165 -14.04 -7.68 1.05
N PHE A 166 -13.55 -8.90 1.27
CA PHE A 166 -12.19 -9.33 0.90
C PHE A 166 -11.90 -9.25 -0.61
N ALA A 167 -12.91 -9.49 -1.45
CA ALA A 167 -12.74 -9.49 -2.90
C ALA A 167 -12.26 -8.12 -3.42
N ILE A 168 -12.85 -7.03 -2.94
CA ILE A 168 -12.50 -5.66 -3.38
C ILE A 168 -11.07 -5.32 -2.95
N SER A 169 -10.73 -5.61 -1.69
CA SER A 169 -9.39 -5.38 -1.16
C SER A 169 -8.33 -6.21 -1.91
N ALA A 170 -8.63 -7.48 -2.23
CA ALA A 170 -7.72 -8.36 -2.96
C ALA A 170 -7.59 -8.01 -4.45
N PHE A 171 -8.56 -7.30 -5.04
CA PHE A 171 -8.52 -6.86 -6.43
C PHE A 171 -7.73 -5.56 -6.65
N THR A 172 -7.60 -4.72 -5.61
CA THR A 172 -6.88 -3.45 -5.70
C THR A 172 -5.45 -3.58 -6.26
N PRO A 173 -4.62 -4.55 -5.83
CA PRO A 173 -3.29 -4.73 -6.41
C PRO A 173 -3.29 -5.13 -7.88
N VAL A 174 -4.35 -5.79 -8.38
CA VAL A 174 -4.50 -6.13 -9.80
C VAL A 174 -4.64 -4.85 -10.62
N LEU A 175 -5.52 -3.92 -10.18
CA LEU A 175 -5.70 -2.64 -10.85
C LEU A 175 -4.41 -1.81 -10.85
N LEU A 176 -3.67 -1.81 -9.74
CA LEU A 176 -2.38 -1.15 -9.65
C LEU A 176 -1.38 -1.71 -10.66
N ASN A 177 -1.25 -3.03 -10.73
CA ASN A 177 -0.34 -3.67 -11.68
C ASN A 177 -0.73 -3.36 -13.13
N LEU A 178 -2.03 -3.43 -13.47
CA LEU A 178 -2.52 -3.08 -14.79
C LEU A 178 -2.27 -1.62 -15.15
N SER A 179 -2.46 -0.69 -14.21
CA SER A 179 -2.14 0.73 -14.41
C SER A 179 -0.66 0.94 -14.71
N LEU A 180 0.23 0.27 -13.97
CA LEU A 180 1.67 0.35 -14.18
C LEU A 180 2.15 -0.32 -15.49
N ILE A 181 1.40 -1.30 -16.00
CA ILE A 181 1.65 -1.89 -17.33
C ILE A 181 1.25 -0.92 -18.45
N HIS A 182 0.19 -0.13 -18.21
CA HIS A 182 -0.35 0.78 -19.23
C HIS A 182 0.52 2.04 -19.42
N ILE A 183 1.18 2.50 -18.38
CA ILE A 183 2.08 3.68 -18.39
C ILE A 183 3.42 3.33 -19.03
#